data_5e573badfb5261827009e483aaadadf5
#
_entry.id   5e573badfb5261827009e483aaadadf5
#
_cell.length_a   1.000
_cell.length_b   1.000
_cell.length_c   1.000
_cell.angle_alpha   90.00
_cell.angle_beta   90.00
_cell.angle_gamma   90.00
#
_symmetry.space_group_name_H-M   'P 1'
#
loop_
_entity.id
_entity.type
_entity.pdbx_description
1 polymer ?
#
loop_
_entity_poly.entity_id
_entity_poly.type
_entity_poly.pdbx_seq_one_letter_code
_entity_poly.pdbx_strand_id
1 'polypeptide(L)'
;MGVNSVTAPEKPGIEFPSVLDRAYKDYKRHMKVGDIMSRDVFTTTAETPMAQAAKTMGERHVGSLIVMKFGTPVAIVTERDLLSKVLAGGLDLETTLVEQVMSYPLIKICPTLEIREAARTMIHKKGRLVVFECGELSGIITASDLIREMPDAPETSLRVDDFMTKDIISVREDETVASVTALMGTKRVGSVIVTRDGKPSGIFTERDLLSTFLVQEKPLDTPVGIASSSPLKTAPAGISIHEAAKIMAAQHVRRLPLMKKKQLAGIITARDLVEAYAK
;
A
#
# COMPACT_ATOMS: atom_id res chain seq x y z
N MET A 1 -46.85 19.37 47.21
CA MET A 1 -45.79 18.55 47.75
C MET A 1 -45.26 17.65 46.59
N GLY A 2 -44.23 18.09 45.90
CA GLY A 2 -43.63 17.34 44.80
C GLY A 2 -42.41 16.57 45.31
N VAL A 3 -42.39 15.27 45.10
CA VAL A 3 -41.27 14.42 45.48
C VAL A 3 -40.32 14.34 44.27
N ASN A 4 -39.19 15.02 44.34
CA ASN A 4 -38.09 14.87 43.36
C ASN A 4 -37.40 13.52 43.60
N SER A 5 -37.56 12.60 42.65
CA SER A 5 -36.72 11.38 42.58
C SER A 5 -35.39 11.72 41.95
N VAL A 6 -34.32 11.70 42.73
CA VAL A 6 -32.93 11.78 42.25
C VAL A 6 -32.55 10.37 41.74
N THR A 7 -32.44 10.25 40.42
CA THR A 7 -31.84 9.05 39.79
C THR A 7 -30.32 9.07 39.98
N ALA A 8 -29.81 8.03 40.63
CA ALA A 8 -28.36 7.83 40.76
C ALA A 8 -27.69 7.65 39.38
N PRO A 9 -26.44 8.14 39.17
CA PRO A 9 -25.74 7.96 37.88
C PRO A 9 -25.44 6.48 37.70
N GLU A 10 -25.87 5.93 36.57
CA GLU A 10 -25.46 4.59 36.11
C GLU A 10 -23.94 4.56 35.97
N LYS A 11 -23.29 3.65 36.69
CA LYS A 11 -21.88 3.35 36.51
C LYS A 11 -21.70 2.77 35.10
N PRO A 12 -20.69 3.21 34.32
CA PRO A 12 -20.42 2.59 33.05
C PRO A 12 -20.12 1.11 33.30
N GLY A 13 -20.99 0.24 32.78
CA GLY A 13 -20.82 -1.21 32.85
C GLY A 13 -19.51 -1.60 32.17
N ILE A 14 -18.65 -2.30 32.87
CA ILE A 14 -17.48 -2.95 32.26
C ILE A 14 -18.05 -4.10 31.43
N GLU A 15 -18.26 -3.86 30.12
CA GLU A 15 -18.58 -4.96 29.20
C GLU A 15 -17.38 -5.89 29.09
N PHE A 16 -17.47 -7.05 29.70
CA PHE A 16 -16.49 -8.10 29.50
C PHE A 16 -16.67 -8.64 28.07
N PRO A 17 -15.55 -8.76 27.28
CA PRO A 17 -15.63 -9.33 25.94
C PRO A 17 -16.30 -10.69 25.98
N SER A 18 -17.24 -10.93 25.06
CA SER A 18 -17.90 -12.22 24.94
C SER A 18 -16.88 -13.34 24.68
N VAL A 19 -17.27 -14.60 24.94
CA VAL A 19 -16.41 -15.76 24.63
C VAL A 19 -16.03 -15.75 23.13
N LEU A 20 -16.96 -15.33 22.27
CA LEU A 20 -16.73 -15.18 20.84
C LEU A 20 -15.70 -14.09 20.52
N ASP A 21 -15.77 -12.95 21.19
CA ASP A 21 -14.80 -11.87 21.01
C ASP A 21 -13.39 -12.29 21.43
N ARG A 22 -13.26 -13.06 22.51
CA ARG A 22 -11.99 -13.61 22.94
C ARG A 22 -11.44 -14.63 21.94
N ALA A 23 -12.27 -15.56 21.50
CA ALA A 23 -11.90 -16.56 20.50
C ALA A 23 -11.49 -15.91 19.17
N TYR A 24 -12.24 -14.88 18.72
CA TYR A 24 -11.90 -14.14 17.51
C TYR A 24 -10.56 -13.38 17.65
N LYS A 25 -10.32 -12.70 18.78
CA LYS A 25 -9.05 -12.03 19.04
C LYS A 25 -7.89 -13.01 19.10
N ASP A 26 -8.09 -14.19 19.67
CA ASP A 26 -7.07 -15.23 19.75
C ASP A 26 -6.77 -15.80 18.37
N TYR A 27 -7.80 -16.12 17.59
CA TYR A 27 -7.65 -16.51 16.18
C TYR A 27 -6.84 -15.49 15.37
N LYS A 28 -7.20 -14.21 15.45
CA LYS A 28 -6.48 -13.12 14.76
C LYS A 28 -5.01 -13.01 15.16
N ARG A 29 -4.65 -13.33 16.41
CA ARG A 29 -3.25 -13.32 16.89
C ARG A 29 -2.40 -14.43 16.27
N HIS A 30 -3.03 -15.56 15.92
CA HIS A 30 -2.36 -16.76 15.41
C HIS A 30 -2.55 -16.97 13.91
N MET A 31 -3.11 -15.99 13.21
CA MET A 31 -3.26 -16.04 11.75
C MET A 31 -1.92 -16.29 11.06
N LYS A 32 -1.96 -17.11 10.05
CA LYS A 32 -0.81 -17.48 9.22
C LYS A 32 -0.87 -16.77 7.87
N VAL A 33 0.27 -16.71 7.22
CA VAL A 33 0.40 -16.15 5.86
C VAL A 33 -0.57 -16.82 4.89
N GLY A 34 -0.73 -18.14 4.98
CA GLY A 34 -1.63 -18.93 4.13
C GLY A 34 -3.11 -18.53 4.22
N ASP A 35 -3.52 -17.91 5.36
CA ASP A 35 -4.90 -17.48 5.60
C ASP A 35 -5.24 -16.17 4.85
N ILE A 36 -4.20 -15.35 4.54
CA ILE A 36 -4.38 -13.98 4.02
C ILE A 36 -3.67 -13.71 2.68
N MET A 37 -2.77 -14.61 2.25
CA MET A 37 -2.03 -14.41 1.00
C MET A 37 -2.95 -14.40 -0.22
N SER A 38 -2.59 -13.63 -1.24
CA SER A 38 -3.19 -13.78 -2.57
C SER A 38 -2.63 -15.02 -3.23
N ARG A 39 -3.51 -15.93 -3.64
CA ARG A 39 -3.15 -17.16 -4.38
C ARG A 39 -3.06 -16.92 -5.88
N ASP A 40 -3.71 -15.86 -6.38
CA ASP A 40 -3.63 -15.44 -7.77
C ASP A 40 -2.30 -14.71 -8.00
N VAL A 41 -1.27 -15.46 -8.36
CA VAL A 41 0.07 -14.92 -8.64
C VAL A 41 0.25 -14.79 -10.14
N PHE A 42 0.40 -13.56 -10.60
CA PHE A 42 0.66 -13.27 -12.01
C PHE A 42 2.15 -13.32 -12.29
N THR A 43 2.51 -13.90 -13.43
CA THR A 43 3.89 -14.15 -13.83
C THR A 43 4.23 -13.45 -15.15
N THR A 44 5.52 -13.30 -15.41
CA THR A 44 6.09 -12.85 -16.69
C THR A 44 7.42 -13.57 -16.92
N THR A 45 8.04 -13.39 -18.07
CA THR A 45 9.40 -13.90 -18.31
C THR A 45 10.44 -12.78 -18.26
N ALA A 46 11.71 -13.15 -18.19
CA ALA A 46 12.83 -12.22 -18.15
C ALA A 46 12.94 -11.38 -19.44
N GLU A 47 12.59 -12.00 -20.57
CA GLU A 47 12.67 -11.45 -21.92
C GLU A 47 11.45 -10.60 -22.30
N THR A 48 10.43 -10.50 -21.43
CA THR A 48 9.23 -9.69 -21.68
C THR A 48 9.59 -8.20 -21.70
N PRO A 49 9.12 -7.41 -22.71
CA PRO A 49 9.23 -5.96 -22.68
C PRO A 49 8.50 -5.34 -21.49
N MET A 50 9.03 -4.26 -20.95
CA MET A 50 8.41 -3.56 -19.81
C MET A 50 7.03 -2.97 -20.15
N ALA A 51 6.76 -2.60 -21.40
CA ALA A 51 5.43 -2.19 -21.85
C ALA A 51 4.41 -3.31 -21.61
N GLN A 52 4.71 -4.53 -22.02
CA GLN A 52 3.82 -5.68 -21.82
C GLN A 52 3.67 -6.04 -20.32
N ALA A 53 4.75 -5.99 -19.53
CA ALA A 53 4.69 -6.21 -18.10
C ALA A 53 3.82 -5.15 -17.40
N ALA A 54 3.97 -3.87 -17.77
CA ALA A 54 3.16 -2.77 -17.28
C ALA A 54 1.68 -2.94 -17.63
N LYS A 55 1.38 -3.30 -18.88
CA LYS A 55 0.02 -3.59 -19.36
C LYS A 55 -0.62 -4.72 -18.53
N THR A 56 0.09 -5.82 -18.34
CA THR A 56 -0.38 -6.95 -17.51
C THR A 56 -0.66 -6.51 -16.06
N MET A 57 0.25 -5.75 -15.44
CA MET A 57 0.04 -5.23 -14.09
C MET A 57 -1.21 -4.35 -14.00
N GLY A 58 -1.40 -3.46 -14.97
CA GLY A 58 -2.55 -2.55 -15.00
C GLY A 58 -3.88 -3.26 -15.25
N GLU A 59 -3.95 -4.14 -16.25
CA GLU A 59 -5.17 -4.92 -16.58
C GLU A 59 -5.59 -5.86 -15.45
N ARG A 60 -4.62 -6.48 -14.77
CA ARG A 60 -4.86 -7.38 -13.64
C ARG A 60 -4.98 -6.67 -12.29
N HIS A 61 -4.85 -5.35 -12.28
CA HIS A 61 -4.87 -4.51 -11.07
C HIS A 61 -3.87 -4.97 -9.98
N VAL A 62 -2.72 -5.52 -10.40
CA VAL A 62 -1.64 -5.97 -9.51
C VAL A 62 -0.43 -5.05 -9.60
N GLY A 63 0.29 -4.92 -8.50
CA GLY A 63 1.46 -4.04 -8.43
C GLY A 63 2.79 -4.76 -8.64
N SER A 64 2.77 -6.03 -9.08
CA SER A 64 3.98 -6.81 -9.37
C SER A 64 3.67 -8.08 -10.13
N LEU A 65 4.67 -8.56 -10.86
CA LEU A 65 4.68 -9.87 -11.51
C LEU A 65 5.88 -10.67 -11.02
N ILE A 66 5.71 -11.97 -10.84
CA ILE A 66 6.82 -12.89 -10.57
C ILE A 66 7.49 -13.23 -11.90
N VAL A 67 8.81 -13.10 -11.94
CA VAL A 67 9.60 -13.38 -13.14
C VAL A 67 10.00 -14.85 -13.14
N MET A 68 9.58 -15.55 -14.18
CA MET A 68 9.88 -16.97 -14.40
C MET A 68 11.08 -17.12 -15.32
N LYS A 69 11.97 -18.06 -15.01
CA LYS A 69 13.06 -18.48 -15.90
C LYS A 69 13.14 -20.01 -15.89
N PHE A 70 13.01 -20.60 -17.07
CA PHE A 70 12.97 -22.08 -17.22
C PHE A 70 11.96 -22.76 -16.27
N GLY A 71 10.76 -22.20 -16.15
CA GLY A 71 9.72 -22.73 -15.27
C GLY A 71 9.91 -22.45 -13.77
N THR A 72 10.99 -21.77 -13.37
CA THR A 72 11.31 -21.49 -11.96
C THR A 72 11.10 -20.00 -11.65
N PRO A 73 10.43 -19.63 -10.53
CA PRO A 73 10.32 -18.24 -10.09
C PRO A 73 11.67 -17.75 -9.54
N VAL A 74 12.25 -16.72 -10.17
CA VAL A 74 13.61 -16.22 -9.87
C VAL A 74 13.64 -14.79 -9.34
N ALA A 75 12.71 -13.93 -9.78
CA ALA A 75 12.73 -12.50 -9.50
C ALA A 75 11.32 -11.93 -9.42
N ILE A 76 11.21 -10.65 -9.12
CA ILE A 76 9.96 -9.89 -9.11
C ILE A 76 10.18 -8.56 -9.83
N VAL A 77 9.21 -8.14 -10.65
CA VAL A 77 9.14 -6.80 -11.22
C VAL A 77 7.91 -6.07 -10.68
N THR A 78 8.04 -4.78 -10.41
CA THR A 78 7.02 -4.00 -9.70
C THR A 78 6.69 -2.68 -10.38
N GLU A 79 5.54 -2.07 -10.03
CA GLU A 79 5.18 -0.69 -10.40
C GLU A 79 6.32 0.29 -10.09
N ARG A 80 7.03 0.08 -8.98
CA ARG A 80 8.16 0.94 -8.58
C ARG A 80 9.37 0.76 -9.48
N ASP A 81 9.68 -0.45 -9.93
CA ASP A 81 10.78 -0.70 -10.87
C ASP A 81 10.50 0.01 -12.20
N LEU A 82 9.27 -0.07 -12.69
CA LEU A 82 8.82 0.67 -13.86
C LEU A 82 9.05 2.18 -13.70
N LEU A 83 8.55 2.76 -12.61
CA LEU A 83 8.66 4.20 -12.37
C LEU A 83 10.11 4.65 -12.19
N SER A 84 10.87 3.97 -11.30
CA SER A 84 12.17 4.46 -10.83
C SER A 84 13.35 4.05 -11.71
N LYS A 85 13.23 2.94 -12.45
CA LYS A 85 14.33 2.43 -13.28
C LYS A 85 14.09 2.68 -14.78
N VAL A 86 12.85 2.57 -15.25
CA VAL A 86 12.53 2.75 -16.66
C VAL A 86 12.17 4.21 -16.95
N LEU A 87 11.06 4.70 -16.42
CA LEU A 87 10.56 6.04 -16.78
C LEU A 87 11.46 7.17 -16.27
N ALA A 88 11.93 7.10 -15.03
CA ALA A 88 12.86 8.08 -14.49
C ALA A 88 14.27 7.98 -15.10
N GLY A 89 14.64 6.81 -15.59
CA GLY A 89 15.88 6.57 -16.34
C GLY A 89 15.81 6.98 -17.80
N GLY A 90 14.65 7.42 -18.29
CA GLY A 90 14.44 7.77 -19.70
C GLY A 90 14.55 6.56 -20.64
N LEU A 91 14.36 5.34 -20.12
CA LEU A 91 14.42 4.12 -20.92
C LEU A 91 13.10 3.93 -21.67
N ASP A 92 13.19 3.37 -22.86
CA ASP A 92 12.05 3.04 -23.68
C ASP A 92 11.36 1.76 -23.18
N LEU A 93 10.04 1.79 -23.01
CA LEU A 93 9.25 0.68 -22.46
C LEU A 93 9.17 -0.52 -23.40
N GLU A 94 9.20 -0.31 -24.72
CA GLU A 94 9.07 -1.37 -25.72
C GLU A 94 10.36 -2.16 -25.87
N THR A 95 11.50 -1.51 -25.66
CA THR A 95 12.82 -2.14 -25.83
C THR A 95 13.50 -2.56 -24.53
N THR A 96 13.06 -2.01 -23.38
CA THR A 96 13.59 -2.40 -22.08
C THR A 96 12.95 -3.72 -21.62
N LEU A 97 13.80 -4.74 -21.38
CA LEU A 97 13.35 -6.04 -20.91
C LEU A 97 13.21 -6.09 -19.39
N VAL A 98 12.31 -6.95 -18.90
CA VAL A 98 12.07 -7.17 -17.48
C VAL A 98 13.37 -7.53 -16.73
N GLU A 99 14.25 -8.34 -17.32
CA GLU A 99 15.51 -8.74 -16.68
C GLU A 99 16.45 -7.58 -16.36
N GLN A 100 16.39 -6.49 -17.11
CA GLN A 100 17.24 -5.31 -16.90
C GLN A 100 16.84 -4.52 -15.64
N VAL A 101 15.59 -4.68 -15.18
CA VAL A 101 15.02 -3.87 -14.09
C VAL A 101 14.44 -4.69 -12.93
N MET A 102 14.22 -5.99 -13.08
CA MET A 102 13.69 -6.87 -12.05
C MET A 102 14.52 -6.85 -10.77
N SER A 103 13.91 -7.20 -9.67
CA SER A 103 14.55 -7.30 -8.35
C SER A 103 14.71 -8.77 -7.96
N TYR A 104 15.93 -9.15 -7.55
CA TYR A 104 16.27 -10.50 -7.09
C TYR A 104 17.25 -10.45 -5.92
N PRO A 105 17.39 -11.52 -5.11
CA PRO A 105 16.55 -12.71 -5.10
C PRO A 105 15.14 -12.44 -4.56
N LEU A 106 14.21 -13.37 -4.81
CA LEU A 106 12.88 -13.34 -4.17
C LEU A 106 12.98 -13.48 -2.66
N ILE A 107 12.14 -12.75 -1.93
CA ILE A 107 11.99 -12.94 -0.49
C ILE A 107 10.97 -14.06 -0.28
N LYS A 108 11.47 -15.26 -0.06
CA LYS A 108 10.66 -16.48 0.08
C LYS A 108 10.24 -16.70 1.52
N ILE A 109 8.96 -17.04 1.72
CA ILE A 109 8.40 -17.45 3.01
C ILE A 109 7.49 -18.66 2.83
N CYS A 110 7.10 -19.32 3.94
CA CYS A 110 6.15 -20.42 3.92
C CYS A 110 4.74 -19.96 4.36
N PRO A 111 3.66 -20.67 3.96
CA PRO A 111 2.29 -20.30 4.32
C PRO A 111 2.00 -20.45 5.83
N THR A 112 2.78 -21.25 6.54
CA THR A 112 2.64 -21.49 7.99
C THR A 112 3.27 -20.39 8.86
N LEU A 113 3.98 -19.41 8.26
CA LEU A 113 4.58 -18.29 8.97
C LEU A 113 3.48 -17.39 9.57
N GLU A 114 3.71 -16.90 10.79
CA GLU A 114 2.79 -15.94 11.42
C GLU A 114 2.81 -14.58 10.71
N ILE A 115 1.65 -13.91 10.63
CA ILE A 115 1.53 -12.62 9.94
C ILE A 115 2.44 -11.55 10.54
N ARG A 116 2.67 -11.57 11.86
CA ARG A 116 3.58 -10.64 12.53
C ARG A 116 5.04 -10.86 12.13
N GLU A 117 5.44 -12.09 11.96
CA GLU A 117 6.79 -12.44 11.51
C GLU A 117 6.97 -12.13 10.02
N ALA A 118 5.92 -12.34 9.20
CA ALA A 118 5.89 -11.89 7.82
C ALA A 118 6.03 -10.35 7.74
N ALA A 119 5.35 -9.60 8.61
CA ALA A 119 5.48 -8.16 8.69
C ALA A 119 6.94 -7.74 8.99
N ARG A 120 7.58 -8.33 9.99
CA ARG A 120 8.99 -8.09 10.31
C ARG A 120 9.91 -8.40 9.12
N THR A 121 9.69 -9.54 8.47
CA THR A 121 10.46 -9.94 7.30
C THR A 121 10.30 -8.95 6.15
N MET A 122 9.06 -8.49 5.89
CA MET A 122 8.76 -7.49 4.85
C MET A 122 9.49 -6.17 5.09
N ILE A 123 9.52 -5.69 6.32
CA ILE A 123 10.18 -4.43 6.67
C ILE A 123 11.70 -4.58 6.60
N HIS A 124 12.25 -5.64 7.20
CA HIS A 124 13.69 -5.90 7.20
C HIS A 124 14.26 -6.08 5.78
N LYS A 125 13.61 -6.88 4.96
CA LYS A 125 14.03 -7.17 3.57
C LYS A 125 13.58 -6.14 2.55
N LYS A 126 12.74 -5.17 2.94
CA LYS A 126 12.25 -4.06 2.10
C LYS A 126 11.53 -4.48 0.82
N GLY A 127 10.79 -5.59 0.83
CA GLY A 127 10.13 -6.10 -0.37
C GLY A 127 8.80 -6.80 -0.11
N ARG A 128 8.14 -7.21 -1.20
CA ARG A 128 7.00 -8.12 -1.15
C ARG A 128 7.48 -9.53 -0.82
N LEU A 129 6.65 -10.30 -0.13
CA LEU A 129 6.98 -11.67 0.26
C LEU A 129 6.29 -12.65 -0.69
N VAL A 130 7.05 -13.58 -1.23
CA VAL A 130 6.57 -14.61 -2.14
C VAL A 130 6.45 -15.92 -1.37
N VAL A 131 5.28 -16.53 -1.41
CA VAL A 131 4.96 -17.70 -0.60
C VAL A 131 5.22 -18.96 -1.39
N PHE A 132 6.00 -19.85 -0.80
CA PHE A 132 6.31 -21.17 -1.34
C PHE A 132 5.81 -22.26 -0.41
N GLU A 133 5.15 -23.27 -0.98
CA GLU A 133 4.69 -24.47 -0.29
C GLU A 133 5.30 -25.68 -0.98
N CYS A 134 5.97 -26.53 -0.23
CA CYS A 134 6.68 -27.71 -0.76
C CYS A 134 7.60 -27.41 -1.96
N GLY A 135 8.18 -26.21 -2.00
CA GLY A 135 9.07 -25.77 -3.09
C GLY A 135 8.38 -25.08 -4.27
N GLU A 136 7.05 -25.15 -4.33
CA GLU A 136 6.24 -24.56 -5.39
C GLU A 136 5.72 -23.16 -5.02
N LEU A 137 5.57 -22.28 -6.02
CA LEU A 137 4.99 -20.96 -5.87
C LEU A 137 3.51 -21.07 -5.49
N SER A 138 3.14 -20.62 -4.29
CA SER A 138 1.79 -20.79 -3.72
C SER A 138 1.03 -19.49 -3.55
N GLY A 139 1.74 -18.35 -3.43
CA GLY A 139 1.08 -17.07 -3.21
C GLY A 139 2.05 -15.87 -3.12
N ILE A 140 1.46 -14.72 -2.89
CA ILE A 140 2.18 -13.46 -2.62
C ILE A 140 1.48 -12.71 -1.49
N ILE A 141 2.25 -11.99 -0.68
CA ILE A 141 1.73 -11.14 0.38
C ILE A 141 2.32 -9.73 0.30
N THR A 142 1.48 -8.74 0.45
CA THR A 142 1.81 -7.32 0.39
C THR A 142 1.48 -6.61 1.70
N ALA A 143 1.94 -5.36 1.86
CA ALA A 143 1.57 -4.55 3.01
C ALA A 143 0.05 -4.35 3.15
N SER A 144 -0.68 -4.27 2.02
CA SER A 144 -2.14 -4.12 2.05
C SER A 144 -2.84 -5.35 2.63
N ASP A 145 -2.33 -6.54 2.36
CA ASP A 145 -2.88 -7.78 2.89
C ASP A 145 -2.66 -7.85 4.41
N LEU A 146 -1.45 -7.50 4.85
CA LEU A 146 -1.11 -7.45 6.28
C LEU A 146 -1.98 -6.46 7.06
N ILE A 147 -2.15 -5.22 6.58
CA ILE A 147 -2.93 -4.22 7.33
C ILE A 147 -4.43 -4.51 7.36
N ARG A 148 -4.98 -5.15 6.31
CA ARG A 148 -6.39 -5.53 6.25
C ARG A 148 -6.73 -6.56 7.33
N GLU A 149 -5.80 -7.44 7.65
CA GLU A 149 -5.96 -8.52 8.60
C GLU A 149 -5.25 -8.24 9.94
N MET A 150 -4.72 -7.02 10.13
CA MET A 150 -4.17 -6.63 11.42
C MET A 150 -5.17 -6.98 12.53
N PRO A 151 -4.75 -7.76 13.55
CA PRO A 151 -5.62 -8.02 14.68
C PRO A 151 -6.05 -6.69 15.31
N ASP A 152 -7.26 -6.65 15.85
CA ASP A 152 -7.68 -5.57 16.74
C ASP A 152 -6.70 -5.58 17.92
N ALA A 153 -5.61 -4.86 17.75
CA ALA A 153 -4.62 -4.72 18.80
C ALA A 153 -5.28 -4.00 19.99
N PRO A 154 -4.97 -4.38 21.21
CA PRO A 154 -5.27 -3.53 22.34
C PRO A 154 -4.73 -2.15 22.01
N GLU A 155 -5.47 -1.08 22.35
CA GLU A 155 -5.16 0.31 22.03
C GLU A 155 -3.65 0.56 22.12
N THR A 156 -2.99 0.54 20.96
CA THR A 156 -1.58 0.83 20.92
C THR A 156 -1.43 2.33 21.14
N SER A 157 -0.51 2.74 21.98
CA SER A 157 -0.13 4.15 22.16
C SER A 157 0.53 4.74 20.90
N LEU A 158 0.82 3.90 19.90
CA LEU A 158 1.46 4.30 18.64
C LEU A 158 0.52 5.16 17.78
N ARG A 159 1.01 6.32 17.40
CA ARG A 159 0.30 7.31 16.59
C ARG A 159 0.86 7.37 15.18
N VAL A 160 0.02 7.76 14.23
CA VAL A 160 0.45 7.96 12.84
C VAL A 160 1.58 8.98 12.73
N ASP A 161 1.65 9.95 13.63
CA ASP A 161 2.66 11.02 13.66
C ASP A 161 4.10 10.49 13.85
N ASP A 162 4.25 9.30 14.46
CA ASP A 162 5.54 8.66 14.72
C ASP A 162 6.10 7.93 13.48
N PHE A 163 5.24 7.68 12.48
CA PHE A 163 5.56 6.87 11.29
C PHE A 163 5.32 7.60 9.97
N MET A 164 4.56 8.68 9.95
CA MET A 164 4.25 9.42 8.72
C MET A 164 5.48 10.08 8.11
N THR A 165 5.52 10.14 6.79
CA THR A 165 6.45 10.99 6.05
C THR A 165 5.94 12.43 6.10
N LYS A 166 6.78 13.36 6.59
CA LYS A 166 6.45 14.80 6.69
C LYS A 166 6.80 15.57 5.43
N ASP A 167 7.85 15.16 4.73
CA ASP A 167 8.29 15.77 3.47
C ASP A 167 7.40 15.31 2.32
N ILE A 168 6.27 16.01 2.15
CA ILE A 168 5.27 15.68 1.15
C ILE A 168 5.59 16.41 -0.14
N ILE A 169 5.65 15.67 -1.24
CA ILE A 169 5.80 16.24 -2.57
C ILE A 169 4.43 16.62 -3.10
N SER A 170 4.28 17.88 -3.45
CA SER A 170 3.07 18.43 -4.06
C SER A 170 3.39 19.01 -5.44
N VAL A 171 2.44 18.88 -6.35
CA VAL A 171 2.49 19.36 -7.73
C VAL A 171 1.22 20.15 -8.03
N ARG A 172 1.29 21.04 -9.02
CA ARG A 172 0.10 21.78 -9.47
C ARG A 172 -0.74 20.89 -10.40
N GLU A 173 -2.05 21.11 -10.43
CA GLU A 173 -2.98 20.32 -11.25
C GLU A 173 -2.73 20.48 -12.76
N ASP A 174 -2.09 21.57 -13.20
CA ASP A 174 -1.77 21.84 -14.60
C ASP A 174 -0.43 21.22 -15.07
N GLU A 175 0.36 20.66 -14.16
CA GLU A 175 1.57 19.93 -14.54
C GLU A 175 1.22 18.64 -15.30
N THR A 176 2.06 18.27 -16.27
CA THR A 176 1.82 17.07 -17.09
C THR A 176 2.12 15.79 -16.30
N VAL A 177 1.40 14.71 -16.63
CA VAL A 177 1.67 13.37 -16.08
C VAL A 177 3.11 12.96 -16.34
N ALA A 178 3.70 13.31 -17.50
CA ALA A 178 5.10 13.02 -17.82
C ALA A 178 6.05 13.68 -16.80
N SER A 179 5.89 15.00 -16.55
CA SER A 179 6.75 15.74 -15.61
C SER A 179 6.62 15.21 -14.18
N VAL A 180 5.37 14.95 -13.76
CA VAL A 180 5.06 14.40 -12.43
C VAL A 180 5.63 12.99 -12.25
N THR A 181 5.55 12.16 -13.28
CA THR A 181 6.10 10.79 -13.26
C THR A 181 7.63 10.81 -13.15
N ALA A 182 8.30 11.69 -13.90
CA ALA A 182 9.75 11.88 -13.81
C ALA A 182 10.17 12.36 -12.40
N LEU A 183 9.41 13.31 -11.83
CA LEU A 183 9.62 13.78 -10.45
C LEU A 183 9.47 12.65 -9.44
N MET A 184 8.39 11.86 -9.54
CA MET A 184 8.14 10.72 -8.65
C MET A 184 9.29 9.69 -8.71
N GLY A 185 9.77 9.37 -9.90
CA GLY A 185 10.89 8.45 -10.10
C GLY A 185 12.20 8.98 -9.51
N THR A 186 12.55 10.23 -9.80
CA THR A 186 13.76 10.91 -9.29
C THR A 186 13.75 11.00 -7.76
N LYS A 187 12.62 11.36 -7.17
CA LYS A 187 12.44 11.45 -5.71
C LYS A 187 12.17 10.12 -5.05
N ARG A 188 12.00 9.04 -5.83
CA ARG A 188 11.68 7.68 -5.36
C ARG A 188 10.43 7.62 -4.50
N VAL A 189 9.42 8.42 -4.83
CA VAL A 189 8.12 8.42 -4.16
C VAL A 189 7.06 7.75 -5.02
N GLY A 190 6.14 7.04 -4.39
CA GLY A 190 5.06 6.32 -5.09
C GLY A 190 3.78 7.15 -5.27
N SER A 191 3.78 8.41 -4.83
CA SER A 191 2.65 9.33 -5.01
C SER A 191 3.06 10.77 -4.80
N VAL A 192 2.28 11.68 -5.37
CA VAL A 192 2.35 13.14 -5.12
C VAL A 192 0.95 13.66 -4.77
N ILE A 193 0.91 14.73 -3.99
CA ILE A 193 -0.33 15.47 -3.73
C ILE A 193 -0.55 16.47 -4.86
N VAL A 194 -1.74 16.45 -5.46
CA VAL A 194 -2.13 17.43 -6.47
C VAL A 194 -2.80 18.61 -5.79
N THR A 195 -2.38 19.82 -6.16
CA THR A 195 -2.92 21.05 -5.58
C THR A 195 -3.66 21.88 -6.63
N ARG A 196 -4.78 22.46 -6.20
CA ARG A 196 -5.58 23.43 -6.93
C ARG A 196 -5.67 24.70 -6.11
N ASP A 197 -5.34 25.85 -6.68
CA ASP A 197 -5.30 27.15 -5.98
C ASP A 197 -4.52 27.08 -4.64
N GLY A 198 -3.39 26.37 -4.65
CA GLY A 198 -2.53 26.19 -3.48
C GLY A 198 -3.08 25.26 -2.38
N LYS A 199 -4.23 24.61 -2.62
CA LYS A 199 -4.86 23.68 -1.66
C LYS A 199 -4.77 22.24 -2.16
N PRO A 200 -4.54 21.25 -1.27
CA PRO A 200 -4.59 19.83 -1.64
C PRO A 200 -5.98 19.46 -2.20
N SER A 201 -6.01 18.93 -3.41
CA SER A 201 -7.24 18.58 -4.13
C SER A 201 -7.33 17.10 -4.49
N GLY A 202 -6.20 16.45 -4.75
CA GLY A 202 -6.14 15.07 -5.16
C GLY A 202 -4.80 14.42 -4.86
N ILE A 203 -4.68 13.16 -5.22
CA ILE A 203 -3.45 12.38 -5.15
C ILE A 203 -3.24 11.65 -6.47
N PHE A 204 -2.01 11.67 -6.99
CA PHE A 204 -1.59 10.88 -8.14
C PHE A 204 -0.58 9.83 -7.70
N THR A 205 -0.74 8.58 -8.15
CA THR A 205 0.02 7.43 -7.67
C THR A 205 0.62 6.61 -8.82
N GLU A 206 1.58 5.72 -8.50
CA GLU A 206 2.13 4.71 -9.42
C GLU A 206 1.01 3.89 -10.09
N ARG A 207 -0.07 3.60 -9.37
CA ARG A 207 -1.20 2.84 -9.90
C ARG A 207 -2.02 3.62 -10.92
N ASP A 208 -2.24 4.93 -10.69
CA ASP A 208 -2.98 5.77 -11.63
C ASP A 208 -2.22 5.87 -12.97
N LEU A 209 -0.88 5.96 -12.91
CA LEU A 209 -0.04 5.92 -14.09
C LEU A 209 -0.22 4.61 -14.87
N LEU A 210 -0.14 3.46 -14.21
CA LEU A 210 -0.28 2.15 -14.84
C LEU A 210 -1.68 1.95 -15.42
N SER A 211 -2.69 1.99 -14.57
CA SER A 211 -4.05 1.56 -14.92
C SER A 211 -4.78 2.55 -15.85
N THR A 212 -4.44 3.84 -15.76
CA THR A 212 -5.14 4.88 -16.51
C THR A 212 -4.36 5.33 -17.75
N PHE A 213 -3.02 5.42 -17.66
CA PHE A 213 -2.23 5.97 -18.76
C PHE A 213 -1.59 4.88 -19.61
N LEU A 214 -0.80 3.97 -19.02
CA LEU A 214 -0.07 2.99 -19.82
C LEU A 214 -0.98 1.92 -20.42
N VAL A 215 -1.98 1.43 -19.66
CA VAL A 215 -2.94 0.44 -20.19
C VAL A 215 -3.87 1.02 -21.24
N GLN A 216 -4.31 2.28 -21.06
CA GLN A 216 -5.24 2.95 -21.95
C GLN A 216 -4.54 3.79 -23.03
N GLU A 217 -3.21 3.72 -23.10
CA GLU A 217 -2.36 4.46 -24.07
C GLU A 217 -2.68 5.97 -24.10
N LYS A 218 -3.02 6.55 -22.93
CA LYS A 218 -3.34 7.95 -22.82
C LYS A 218 -2.10 8.83 -22.93
N PRO A 219 -2.23 10.02 -23.54
CA PRO A 219 -1.12 10.95 -23.68
C PRO A 219 -0.56 11.38 -22.31
N LEU A 220 0.75 11.31 -22.14
CA LEU A 220 1.43 11.72 -20.90
C LEU A 220 1.55 13.25 -20.74
N ASP A 221 1.22 14.03 -21.75
CA ASP A 221 1.08 15.49 -21.69
C ASP A 221 -0.22 15.95 -21.01
N THR A 222 -1.10 15.00 -20.66
CA THR A 222 -2.35 15.27 -19.92
C THR A 222 -2.04 15.94 -18.57
N PRO A 223 -2.80 16.99 -18.17
CA PRO A 223 -2.68 17.61 -16.86
C PRO A 223 -2.95 16.60 -15.71
N VAL A 224 -2.10 16.58 -14.70
CA VAL A 224 -2.19 15.61 -13.59
C VAL A 224 -3.47 15.78 -12.76
N GLY A 225 -4.06 16.97 -12.76
CA GLY A 225 -5.35 17.23 -12.10
C GLY A 225 -6.49 16.40 -12.64
N ILE A 226 -6.48 16.11 -13.96
CA ILE A 226 -7.48 15.22 -14.61
C ILE A 226 -7.19 13.75 -14.27
N ALA A 227 -5.92 13.43 -14.05
CA ALA A 227 -5.42 12.09 -13.83
C ALA A 227 -5.49 11.64 -12.35
N SER A 228 -5.55 12.60 -11.44
CA SER A 228 -5.48 12.34 -10.00
C SER A 228 -6.80 11.83 -9.42
N SER A 229 -6.68 10.97 -8.40
CA SER A 229 -7.83 10.57 -7.58
C SER A 229 -8.29 11.77 -6.74
N SER A 230 -9.50 12.29 -7.01
CA SER A 230 -10.12 13.44 -6.34
C SER A 230 -11.57 13.11 -5.98
N PRO A 231 -12.15 13.62 -4.86
CA PRO A 231 -11.48 14.46 -3.87
C PRO A 231 -10.44 13.70 -3.04
N LEU A 232 -9.46 14.44 -2.48
CA LEU A 232 -8.42 13.85 -1.67
C LEU A 232 -9.00 13.23 -0.39
N LYS A 233 -8.84 11.90 -0.24
CA LYS A 233 -9.21 11.19 0.99
C LYS A 233 -8.15 11.45 2.05
N THR A 234 -8.54 11.97 3.21
CA THR A 234 -7.63 12.36 4.28
C THR A 234 -8.10 11.84 5.63
N ALA A 235 -7.19 11.84 6.63
CA ALA A 235 -7.53 11.61 8.02
C ALA A 235 -6.88 12.66 8.93
N PRO A 236 -7.36 12.85 10.17
CA PRO A 236 -6.69 13.71 11.13
C PRO A 236 -5.30 13.17 11.50
N ALA A 237 -4.32 14.05 11.69
CA ALA A 237 -3.09 13.70 12.39
C ALA A 237 -3.38 13.35 13.86
N GLY A 238 -2.53 12.55 14.49
CA GLY A 238 -2.70 12.13 15.89
C GLY A 238 -3.61 10.92 16.12
N ILE A 239 -4.25 10.37 15.07
CA ILE A 239 -4.99 9.11 15.20
C ILE A 239 -4.05 7.93 15.46
N SER A 240 -4.60 6.83 15.98
CA SER A 240 -3.83 5.60 16.17
C SER A 240 -3.50 4.93 14.83
N ILE A 241 -2.43 4.12 14.81
CA ILE A 241 -2.07 3.31 13.63
C ILE A 241 -3.20 2.35 13.25
N HIS A 242 -3.93 1.83 14.23
CA HIS A 242 -5.06 0.94 14.02
C HIS A 242 -6.24 1.65 13.34
N GLU A 243 -6.57 2.86 13.78
CA GLU A 243 -7.60 3.67 13.14
C GLU A 243 -7.24 4.02 11.69
N ALA A 244 -5.96 4.36 11.43
CA ALA A 244 -5.47 4.59 10.08
C ALA A 244 -5.58 3.34 9.21
N ALA A 245 -5.28 2.15 9.75
CA ALA A 245 -5.42 0.87 9.04
C ALA A 245 -6.90 0.60 8.69
N LYS A 246 -7.83 0.83 9.61
CA LYS A 246 -9.28 0.70 9.37
C LYS A 246 -9.74 1.66 8.26
N ILE A 247 -9.31 2.93 8.28
CA ILE A 247 -9.64 3.91 7.24
C ILE A 247 -9.09 3.46 5.89
N MET A 248 -7.83 3.02 5.82
CA MET A 248 -7.23 2.52 4.56
C MET A 248 -7.97 1.31 4.01
N ALA A 249 -8.33 0.36 4.86
CA ALA A 249 -9.10 -0.83 4.48
C ALA A 249 -10.50 -0.46 3.96
N ALA A 250 -11.25 0.35 4.72
CA ALA A 250 -12.61 0.75 4.37
C ALA A 250 -12.69 1.60 3.09
N GLN A 251 -11.67 2.42 2.83
CA GLN A 251 -11.63 3.29 1.66
C GLN A 251 -10.86 2.68 0.47
N HIS A 252 -10.32 1.47 0.62
CA HIS A 252 -9.50 0.77 -0.38
C HIS A 252 -8.31 1.59 -0.86
N VAL A 253 -7.66 2.33 0.06
CA VAL A 253 -6.46 3.13 -0.25
C VAL A 253 -5.23 2.58 0.48
N ARG A 254 -4.05 2.79 -0.11
CA ARG A 254 -2.76 2.36 0.45
C ARG A 254 -1.91 3.53 0.96
N ARG A 255 -2.44 4.75 0.82
CA ARG A 255 -1.80 6.00 1.24
C ARG A 255 -2.88 6.91 1.82
N LEU A 256 -2.60 7.51 2.93
CA LEU A 256 -3.53 8.35 3.66
C LEU A 256 -2.84 9.66 4.04
N PRO A 257 -3.10 10.75 3.32
CA PRO A 257 -2.67 12.08 3.72
C PRO A 257 -3.31 12.49 5.05
N LEU A 258 -2.50 13.06 5.94
CA LEU A 258 -2.87 13.43 7.29
C LEU A 258 -2.98 14.94 7.43
N MET A 259 -4.08 15.40 8.02
CA MET A 259 -4.41 16.82 8.17
C MET A 259 -4.29 17.28 9.62
N LYS A 260 -3.68 18.43 9.84
CA LYS A 260 -3.65 19.13 11.14
C LYS A 260 -4.05 20.58 10.94
N LYS A 261 -5.08 21.05 11.64
CA LYS A 261 -5.58 22.44 11.50
C LYS A 261 -5.81 22.87 10.03
N LYS A 262 -6.44 22.00 9.23
CA LYS A 262 -6.71 22.22 7.80
C LYS A 262 -5.46 22.29 6.89
N GLN A 263 -4.29 21.97 7.40
CA GLN A 263 -3.05 21.89 6.64
C GLN A 263 -2.59 20.43 6.53
N LEU A 264 -1.94 20.09 5.44
CA LEU A 264 -1.34 18.79 5.22
C LEU A 264 -0.12 18.64 6.14
N ALA A 265 -0.18 17.68 7.06
CA ALA A 265 0.85 17.45 8.08
C ALA A 265 1.84 16.34 7.70
N GLY A 266 1.38 15.36 6.93
CA GLY A 266 2.17 14.21 6.54
C GLY A 266 1.37 13.28 5.63
N ILE A 267 2.01 12.20 5.21
CA ILE A 267 1.36 11.07 4.53
C ILE A 267 1.82 9.79 5.19
N ILE A 268 0.86 8.89 5.48
CA ILE A 268 1.17 7.54 5.96
C ILE A 268 0.76 6.52 4.91
N THR A 269 1.56 5.47 4.77
CA THR A 269 1.31 4.39 3.81
C THR A 269 1.02 3.07 4.51
N ALA A 270 0.46 2.11 3.78
CA ALA A 270 0.28 0.74 4.25
C ALA A 270 1.59 0.13 4.80
N ARG A 271 2.74 0.46 4.18
CA ARG A 271 4.04 -0.01 4.62
C ARG A 271 4.43 0.55 5.99
N ASP A 272 4.16 1.83 6.24
CA ASP A 272 4.48 2.47 7.52
C ASP A 272 3.64 1.87 8.65
N LEU A 273 2.37 1.51 8.36
CA LEU A 273 1.51 0.79 9.31
C LEU A 273 2.03 -0.62 9.59
N VAL A 274 2.53 -1.34 8.56
CA VAL A 274 3.18 -2.65 8.77
C VAL A 274 4.45 -2.50 9.61
N GLU A 275 5.24 -1.44 9.41
CA GLU A 275 6.41 -1.15 10.24
C GLU A 275 6.03 -0.92 11.71
N ALA A 276 4.98 -0.13 11.94
CA ALA A 276 4.46 0.09 13.28
C ALA A 276 3.97 -1.21 13.94
N TYR A 277 3.30 -2.07 13.17
CA TYR A 277 2.82 -3.36 13.64
C TYR A 277 3.95 -4.37 13.93
N ALA A 278 5.05 -4.30 13.17
CA ALA A 278 6.21 -5.20 13.32
C ALA A 278 7.04 -4.92 14.59
N LYS A 279 6.93 -3.70 15.12
CA LYS A 279 7.56 -3.33 16.42
C LYS A 279 6.84 -3.96 17.59
#